data_e82d98a0a2f2eb76bc08a323b71b4732
#
_entry.id   e82d98a0a2f2eb76bc08a323b71b4732
#
_cell.length_a   1.000
_cell.length_b   1.000
_cell.length_c   1.000
_cell.angle_alpha   90.00
_cell.angle_beta   90.00
_cell.angle_gamma   90.00
#
_symmetry.space_group_name_H-M   'P 1'
#
loop_
_entity.id
_entity.type
_entity.pdbx_description
1 polymer ?
#
loop_
_entity_poly.entity_id
_entity_poly.type
_entity_poly.pdbx_seq_one_letter_code
_entity_poly.pdbx_strand_id
1 'polypeptide(L)'
;MLDERQLKCIELKYKGLEVTKIALEVGISRTTYYKWIELEEYKAEVARCGQELISSTIQIITSYAPINAMKLIKLADGATSKKIELDARLALLNKTMPNTTKLSIDDGRDDKDNVSVDVLDAEMNDIDKE
;
A
#
# COMPACT_ATOMS: atom_id res chain seq x y z
N MET A 1 -5.41 -23.41 23.79
CA MET A 1 -4.33 -23.93 22.93
C MET A 1 -4.97 -24.58 21.71
N LEU A 2 -4.56 -24.17 20.53
CA LEU A 2 -5.15 -24.69 19.29
C LEU A 2 -4.73 -26.13 19.02
N ASP A 3 -5.67 -26.93 18.50
CA ASP A 3 -5.46 -28.29 18.05
C ASP A 3 -4.67 -28.30 16.74
N GLU A 4 -3.93 -29.38 16.48
CA GLU A 4 -3.13 -29.59 15.24
C GLU A 4 -3.98 -29.42 13.96
N ARG A 5 -5.24 -29.87 13.99
CA ARG A 5 -6.19 -29.69 12.88
C ARG A 5 -6.53 -28.22 12.64
N GLN A 6 -6.67 -27.42 13.70
CA GLN A 6 -6.93 -25.99 13.61
C GLN A 6 -5.72 -25.26 13.02
N LEU A 7 -4.52 -25.60 13.44
CA LEU A 7 -3.28 -25.06 12.87
C LEU A 7 -3.14 -25.40 11.37
N LYS A 8 -3.46 -26.63 11.00
CA LYS A 8 -3.45 -27.05 9.60
C LYS A 8 -4.49 -26.30 8.76
N CYS A 9 -5.67 -26.02 9.30
CA CYS A 9 -6.66 -25.16 8.64
C CYS A 9 -6.12 -23.77 8.32
N ILE A 10 -5.40 -23.16 9.27
CA ILE A 10 -4.79 -21.84 9.11
C ILE A 10 -3.72 -21.86 8.02
N GLU A 11 -2.86 -22.87 8.02
CA GLU A 11 -1.82 -23.05 7.00
C GLU A 11 -2.44 -23.17 5.59
N LEU A 12 -3.44 -24.03 5.43
CA LEU A 12 -4.11 -24.23 4.14
C LEU A 12 -4.85 -22.98 3.65
N LYS A 13 -5.41 -22.19 4.57
CA LYS A 13 -6.01 -20.90 4.26
C LYS A 13 -4.98 -19.93 3.66
N TYR A 14 -3.78 -19.86 4.24
CA TYR A 14 -2.70 -19.01 3.71
C TYR A 14 -2.10 -19.52 2.41
N LYS A 15 -2.27 -20.81 2.10
CA LYS A 15 -1.97 -21.38 0.77
C LYS A 15 -3.02 -21.05 -0.29
N GLY A 16 -4.10 -20.36 0.09
CA GLY A 16 -5.15 -19.92 -0.83
C GLY A 16 -6.22 -20.97 -1.13
N LEU A 17 -6.34 -22.03 -0.31
CA LEU A 17 -7.36 -23.03 -0.52
C LEU A 17 -8.74 -22.53 -0.08
N GLU A 18 -9.76 -22.96 -0.80
CA GLU A 18 -11.15 -22.71 -0.45
C GLU A 18 -11.59 -23.54 0.78
N VAL A 19 -12.54 -23.01 1.54
CA VAL A 19 -13.06 -23.62 2.78
C VAL A 19 -13.48 -25.08 2.56
N THR A 20 -14.10 -25.38 1.44
CA THR A 20 -14.54 -26.76 1.11
C THR A 20 -13.37 -27.72 0.99
N LYS A 21 -12.27 -27.29 0.36
CA LYS A 21 -11.05 -28.09 0.21
C LYS A 21 -10.32 -28.23 1.54
N ILE A 22 -10.25 -27.15 2.33
CA ILE A 22 -9.65 -27.17 3.67
C ILE A 22 -10.40 -28.17 4.56
N ALA A 23 -11.73 -28.10 4.60
CA ALA A 23 -12.55 -28.99 5.40
C ALA A 23 -12.35 -30.47 5.01
N LEU A 24 -12.28 -30.74 3.72
CA LEU A 24 -12.04 -32.11 3.20
C LEU A 24 -10.64 -32.60 3.58
N GLU A 25 -9.61 -31.80 3.41
CA GLU A 25 -8.22 -32.19 3.67
C GLU A 25 -7.93 -32.39 5.15
N VAL A 26 -8.54 -31.58 6.00
CA VAL A 26 -8.40 -31.68 7.46
C VAL A 26 -9.34 -32.74 8.07
N GLY A 27 -10.34 -33.17 7.31
CA GLY A 27 -11.32 -34.18 7.76
C GLY A 27 -12.34 -33.63 8.74
N ILE A 28 -12.82 -32.38 8.52
CA ILE A 28 -13.84 -31.71 9.33
C ILE A 28 -15.03 -31.28 8.50
N SER A 29 -16.15 -30.98 9.15
CA SER A 29 -17.28 -30.36 8.48
C SER A 29 -17.07 -28.87 8.27
N ARG A 30 -17.71 -28.28 7.25
CA ARG A 30 -17.72 -26.84 7.04
C ARG A 30 -18.28 -26.10 8.26
N THR A 31 -19.28 -26.67 8.93
CA THR A 31 -19.84 -26.11 10.17
C THR A 31 -18.80 -26.03 11.28
N THR A 32 -17.97 -27.08 11.41
CA THR A 32 -16.85 -27.10 12.38
C THR A 32 -15.82 -26.03 12.05
N TYR A 33 -15.46 -25.87 10.78
CA TYR A 33 -14.56 -24.80 10.33
C TYR A 33 -15.09 -23.42 10.74
N TYR A 34 -16.36 -23.12 10.46
CA TYR A 34 -16.96 -21.83 10.82
C TYR A 34 -17.06 -21.60 12.33
N LYS A 35 -17.22 -22.63 13.13
CA LYS A 35 -17.13 -22.51 14.60
C LYS A 35 -15.72 -22.16 15.05
N TRP A 36 -14.71 -22.75 14.42
CA TRP A 36 -13.32 -22.51 14.80
C TRP A 36 -12.86 -21.07 14.50
N ILE A 37 -13.25 -20.51 13.37
CA ILE A 37 -12.85 -19.13 13.01
C ILE A 37 -13.45 -18.06 13.95
N GLU A 38 -14.47 -18.41 14.73
CA GLU A 38 -15.03 -17.50 15.74
C GLU A 38 -14.28 -17.54 17.08
N LEU A 39 -13.45 -18.55 17.30
CA LEU A 39 -12.63 -18.65 18.52
C LEU A 39 -11.56 -17.54 18.55
N GLU A 40 -11.46 -16.87 19.68
CA GLU A 40 -10.46 -15.79 19.85
C GLU A 40 -9.02 -16.28 19.67
N GLU A 41 -8.71 -17.49 20.18
CA GLU A 41 -7.39 -18.11 19.97
C GLU A 41 -7.11 -18.38 18.49
N TYR A 42 -8.11 -18.78 17.73
CA TYR A 42 -7.96 -19.01 16.28
C TYR A 42 -7.72 -17.69 15.53
N LYS A 43 -8.49 -16.66 15.85
CA LYS A 43 -8.32 -15.30 15.29
C LYS A 43 -6.92 -14.74 15.58
N ALA A 44 -6.45 -14.91 16.82
CA ALA A 44 -5.12 -14.46 17.23
C ALA A 44 -4.02 -15.17 16.43
N GLU A 45 -4.13 -16.49 16.23
CA GLU A 45 -3.15 -17.26 15.48
C GLU A 45 -3.18 -16.92 13.98
N VAL A 46 -4.36 -16.71 13.39
CA VAL A 46 -4.49 -16.21 12.03
C VAL A 46 -3.80 -14.85 11.87
N ALA A 47 -4.00 -13.94 12.82
CA ALA A 47 -3.34 -12.64 12.79
C ALA A 47 -1.81 -12.75 12.89
N ARG A 48 -1.30 -13.63 13.77
CA ARG A 48 0.14 -13.89 13.93
C ARG A 48 0.75 -14.43 12.62
N CYS A 49 0.14 -15.45 12.03
CA CYS A 49 0.59 -16.01 10.75
C CYS A 49 0.55 -14.98 9.62
N GLY A 50 -0.48 -14.11 9.62
CA GLY A 50 -0.58 -13.01 8.67
C GLY A 50 0.58 -12.02 8.78
N GLN A 51 0.95 -11.64 10.00
CA GLN A 51 2.09 -10.74 10.24
C GLN A 51 3.42 -11.39 9.81
N GLU A 52 3.63 -12.67 10.11
CA GLU A 52 4.82 -13.39 9.68
C GLU A 52 4.92 -13.47 8.15
N LEU A 53 3.81 -13.73 7.47
CA LEU A 53 3.76 -13.76 6.01
C LEU A 53 4.09 -12.39 5.40
N ILE A 54 3.50 -11.32 5.94
CA ILE A 54 3.80 -9.95 5.51
C ILE A 54 5.27 -9.62 5.72
N SER A 55 5.82 -9.93 6.90
CA SER A 55 7.22 -9.67 7.23
C SER A 55 8.16 -10.40 6.27
N SER A 56 7.94 -11.70 6.03
CA SER A 56 8.75 -12.48 5.11
C SER A 56 8.64 -11.98 3.66
N THR A 57 7.44 -11.57 3.24
CA THR A 57 7.22 -11.00 1.92
C THR A 57 7.96 -9.68 1.74
N ILE A 58 7.92 -8.80 2.75
CA ILE A 58 8.68 -7.54 2.75
C ILE A 58 10.19 -7.83 2.67
N GLN A 59 10.69 -8.81 3.42
CA GLN A 59 12.10 -9.20 3.34
C GLN A 59 12.50 -9.64 1.94
N ILE A 60 11.68 -10.46 1.28
CA ILE A 60 11.94 -10.89 -0.10
C ILE A 60 11.96 -9.68 -1.04
N ILE A 61 10.95 -8.81 -0.99
CA ILE A 61 10.89 -7.60 -1.82
C ILE A 61 12.10 -6.71 -1.57
N THR A 62 12.47 -6.52 -0.30
CA THR A 62 13.62 -5.69 0.09
C THR A 62 14.95 -6.29 -0.42
N SER A 63 15.10 -7.60 -0.40
CA SER A 63 16.30 -8.25 -0.91
C SER A 63 16.50 -8.06 -2.42
N TYR A 64 15.41 -7.94 -3.17
CA TYR A 64 15.42 -7.66 -4.61
C TYR A 64 15.49 -6.16 -4.96
N ALA A 65 15.31 -5.27 -3.98
CA ALA A 65 15.25 -3.83 -4.23
C ALA A 65 16.49 -3.28 -4.96
N PRO A 66 17.75 -3.66 -4.64
CA PRO A 66 18.92 -3.20 -5.37
C PRO A 66 18.91 -3.62 -6.85
N ILE A 67 18.52 -4.86 -7.12
CA ILE A 67 18.42 -5.39 -8.48
C ILE A 67 17.35 -4.66 -9.29
N ASN A 68 16.19 -4.43 -8.67
CA ASN A 68 15.09 -3.71 -9.30
C ASN A 68 15.46 -2.24 -9.56
N ALA A 69 16.17 -1.60 -8.65
CA ALA A 69 16.67 -0.23 -8.84
C ALA A 69 17.61 -0.15 -10.04
N MET A 70 18.57 -1.10 -10.16
CA MET A 70 19.47 -1.14 -11.33
C MET A 70 18.73 -1.38 -12.65
N LYS A 71 17.71 -2.24 -12.66
CA LYS A 71 16.88 -2.47 -13.84
C LYS A 71 16.06 -1.23 -14.22
N LEU A 72 15.53 -0.49 -13.26
CA LEU A 72 14.83 0.76 -13.50
C LEU A 72 15.75 1.84 -14.07
N ILE A 73 17.00 1.94 -13.56
CA ILE A 73 18.01 2.86 -14.11
C ILE A 73 18.31 2.51 -15.56
N LYS A 74 18.55 1.24 -15.87
CA LYS A 74 18.79 0.79 -17.24
C LYS A 74 17.60 1.06 -18.16
N LEU A 75 16.38 0.85 -17.65
CA LEU A 75 15.15 1.18 -18.40
C LEU A 75 15.05 2.67 -18.70
N ALA A 76 15.36 3.53 -17.73
CA ALA A 76 15.36 4.98 -17.91
C ALA A 76 16.39 5.43 -18.94
N ASP A 77 17.61 4.90 -18.87
CA ASP A 77 18.71 5.28 -19.77
C ASP A 77 18.52 4.75 -21.20
N GLY A 78 17.88 3.60 -21.35
CA GLY A 78 17.60 2.97 -22.66
C GLY A 78 16.25 3.33 -23.25
N ALA A 79 15.43 4.15 -22.60
CA ALA A 79 14.08 4.44 -23.05
C ALA A 79 14.05 5.31 -24.31
N THR A 80 13.35 4.86 -25.33
CA THR A 80 13.09 5.64 -26.56
C THR A 80 11.96 6.67 -26.37
N SER A 81 11.08 6.42 -25.40
CA SER A 81 9.96 7.31 -25.04
C SER A 81 10.29 8.14 -23.80
N LYS A 82 10.15 9.45 -23.90
CA LYS A 82 10.31 10.39 -22.77
C LYS A 82 9.36 10.10 -21.61
N LYS A 83 8.18 9.58 -21.90
CA LYS A 83 7.22 9.17 -20.86
C LYS A 83 7.76 7.99 -20.05
N ILE A 84 8.27 6.95 -20.70
CA ILE A 84 8.82 5.77 -20.03
C ILE A 84 10.04 6.17 -19.20
N GLU A 85 10.91 7.02 -19.73
CA GLU A 85 12.07 7.56 -18.99
C GLU A 85 11.62 8.29 -17.73
N LEU A 86 10.64 9.20 -17.86
CA LEU A 86 10.12 9.97 -16.74
C LEU A 86 9.47 9.07 -15.67
N ASP A 87 8.62 8.12 -16.09
CA ASP A 87 7.93 7.21 -15.17
C ASP A 87 8.94 6.33 -14.38
N ALA A 88 10.00 5.84 -15.03
CA ALA A 88 11.05 5.08 -14.38
C ALA A 88 11.84 5.93 -13.37
N ARG A 89 12.20 7.17 -13.70
CA ARG A 89 12.91 8.09 -12.80
C ARG A 89 12.04 8.49 -11.60
N LEU A 90 10.74 8.75 -11.82
CA LEU A 90 9.78 9.03 -10.75
C LEU A 90 9.60 7.83 -9.81
N ALA A 91 9.56 6.61 -10.35
CA ALA A 91 9.48 5.39 -9.55
C ALA A 91 10.70 5.25 -8.62
N LEU A 92 11.91 5.57 -9.08
CA LEU A 92 13.12 5.58 -8.27
C LEU A 92 13.09 6.66 -7.18
N LEU A 93 12.68 7.88 -7.53
CA LEU A 93 12.54 8.99 -6.57
C LEU A 93 11.54 8.68 -5.48
N ASN A 94 10.38 8.13 -5.81
CA ASN A 94 9.35 7.77 -4.85
C ASN A 94 9.81 6.69 -3.84
N LYS A 95 10.79 5.86 -4.20
CA LYS A 95 11.39 4.88 -3.29
C LYS A 95 12.37 5.51 -2.32
N THR A 96 13.13 6.49 -2.76
CA THR A 96 14.14 7.17 -1.94
C THR A 96 13.55 8.31 -1.10
N MET A 97 12.46 8.93 -1.60
CA MET A 97 11.77 10.04 -0.97
C MET A 97 10.25 9.79 -0.92
N PRO A 98 9.77 8.85 -0.09
CA PRO A 98 8.36 8.43 -0.07
C PRO A 98 7.38 9.55 0.30
N ASN A 99 7.84 10.69 0.77
CA ASN A 99 7.02 11.84 1.17
C ASN A 99 7.12 13.03 0.21
N THR A 100 7.74 12.88 -0.96
CA THR A 100 7.85 14.00 -1.92
C THR A 100 6.50 14.43 -2.51
N THR A 101 5.49 13.57 -2.50
CA THR A 101 4.11 13.96 -2.80
C THR A 101 3.44 14.78 -1.70
N LYS A 102 4.07 14.89 -0.53
CA LYS A 102 3.69 15.75 0.58
C LYS A 102 4.69 16.89 0.79
N LEU A 103 5.53 17.18 -0.16
CA LEU A 103 6.04 18.53 -0.32
C LEU A 103 4.82 19.39 -0.72
N SER A 104 3.95 19.68 0.27
CA SER A 104 3.34 20.98 0.26
C SER A 104 4.52 21.92 0.08
N ILE A 105 4.58 22.54 -1.05
CA ILE A 105 5.32 23.78 -1.18
C ILE A 105 4.63 24.69 -0.17
N ASP A 106 5.10 24.64 1.06
CA ASP A 106 4.95 25.74 1.98
C ASP A 106 5.87 26.81 1.36
N ASP A 107 5.33 27.51 0.37
CA ASP A 107 6.08 28.52 -0.35
C ASP A 107 6.22 29.80 0.50
N GLY A 108 6.04 29.67 1.82
CA GLY A 108 6.21 30.78 2.77
C GLY A 108 5.34 32.00 2.45
N ARG A 109 4.38 31.85 1.56
CA ARG A 109 3.32 32.83 1.38
C ARG A 109 2.39 32.68 2.56
N ASP A 110 2.58 33.54 3.53
CA ASP A 110 1.58 33.82 4.55
C ASP A 110 0.21 33.90 3.84
N ASP A 111 -0.82 33.31 4.44
CA ASP A 111 -2.24 33.38 4.01
C ASP A 111 -2.78 34.82 3.79
N LYS A 112 -1.90 35.81 3.78
CA LYS A 112 -2.19 37.21 3.50
C LYS A 112 -2.51 37.50 2.03
N ASP A 113 -2.12 36.59 1.12
CA ASP A 113 -2.43 36.74 -0.32
C ASP A 113 -3.68 35.98 -0.76
N ASN A 114 -4.43 35.38 0.18
CA ASN A 114 -5.77 34.92 -0.08
C ASN A 114 -6.74 36.12 -0.07
N VAL A 115 -6.51 37.03 -1.02
CA VAL A 115 -7.43 38.13 -1.30
C VAL A 115 -8.71 37.48 -1.75
N SER A 116 -9.77 37.61 -0.94
CA SER A 116 -11.08 37.10 -1.32
C SER A 116 -11.50 37.76 -2.64
N VAL A 117 -12.22 37.02 -3.48
CA VAL A 117 -12.73 37.53 -4.76
C VAL A 117 -13.51 38.84 -4.56
N ASP A 118 -14.15 39.00 -3.41
CA ASP A 118 -14.89 40.21 -3.02
C ASP A 118 -14.00 41.47 -2.91
N VAL A 119 -12.72 41.35 -2.52
CA VAL A 119 -11.81 42.49 -2.43
C VAL A 119 -11.32 42.91 -3.81
N LEU A 120 -11.09 41.94 -4.70
CA LEU A 120 -10.72 42.20 -6.09
C LEU A 120 -11.84 42.88 -6.86
N ASP A 121 -13.08 42.44 -6.65
CA ASP A 121 -14.25 43.07 -7.27
C ASP A 121 -14.52 44.48 -6.74
N ALA A 122 -14.19 44.78 -5.46
CA ALA A 122 -14.27 46.10 -4.89
C ALA A 122 -13.21 47.05 -5.49
N GLU A 123 -11.96 46.58 -5.67
CA GLU A 123 -10.89 47.38 -6.29
C GLU A 123 -11.16 47.65 -7.78
N MET A 124 -11.69 46.67 -8.52
CA MET A 124 -12.07 46.85 -9.92
C MET A 124 -13.20 47.88 -10.09
N ASN A 125 -14.18 47.89 -9.17
CA ASN A 125 -15.25 48.88 -9.20
C ASN A 125 -14.81 50.33 -8.89
N ASP A 126 -13.72 50.50 -8.19
CA ASP A 126 -13.15 51.85 -7.91
C ASP A 126 -12.36 52.39 -9.11
N ILE A 127 -11.81 51.54 -9.96
CA ILE A 127 -11.04 51.95 -11.17
C ILE A 127 -12.01 52.45 -12.26
N ASP A 128 -13.22 51.91 -12.35
CA ASP A 128 -14.21 52.32 -13.35
C ASP A 128 -14.98 53.64 -13.00
N LYS A 129 -14.66 54.29 -11.86
CA LYS A 129 -15.26 55.52 -11.42
C LYS A 129 -14.43 56.79 -11.67
N GLU A 130 -13.22 56.62 -12.20
CA GLU A 130 -12.42 57.73 -12.72
C GLU A 130 -12.59 57.88 -14.23
#